data_a7aa7194f2ac67aff3806eb65efbfe7a
#
_entry.id   a7aa7194f2ac67aff3806eb65efbfe7a
#
_cell.length_a   1.000
_cell.length_b   1.000
_cell.length_c   1.000
_cell.angle_alpha   90.00
_cell.angle_beta   90.00
_cell.angle_gamma   90.00
#
_symmetry.space_group_name_H-M   'P 1'
#
loop_
_entity.id
_entity.type
_entity.pdbx_description
1 polymer ?
#
loop_
_entity_poly.entity_id
_entity_poly.type
_entity_poly.pdbx_seq_one_letter_code
_entity_poly.pdbx_strand_id
1 'polypeptide(L)'
;MHDDEPIDPEEVRSVLRRVAAYRDVCERVRRGSTGALIFGGIMLAIWYFLLPDRAKFDWFGLVYLTLACLEFGSGLLNRLFPSAEGVLLAALVLMTFGGWNIAREVLIWQKLVAFPGAGPVSPIFVVLGVLWLFQGFRQAQGYLKLRREFADRPNGAQLRWYSDLLREIKYSDPKTDPQAVFFDTQPPITGKLLGDTAFFVERGDGTIIVGRRDVRLEREEVGGDRPARGYLSIRDVEFPPFPLGTKTWDNFVRWKREGGEELSPPVVRRARRDSGNRDGEPDSD
;
A
#
# COMPACT_ATOMS: atom_id res chain seq x y z
N MET A 1 3.63 7.57 -39.03
CA MET A 1 3.13 6.21 -39.18
C MET A 1 4.12 5.36 -38.40
N HIS A 2 3.86 5.12 -37.13
CA HIS A 2 4.58 4.14 -36.35
C HIS A 2 3.82 2.84 -36.58
N ASP A 3 4.50 1.86 -37.16
CA ASP A 3 4.00 0.53 -37.36
C ASP A 3 3.55 0.00 -36.02
N ASP A 4 2.27 -0.42 -35.94
CA ASP A 4 1.68 -1.14 -34.81
C ASP A 4 2.33 -2.54 -34.73
N GLU A 5 3.60 -2.59 -34.28
CA GLU A 5 4.15 -3.87 -33.84
C GLU A 5 3.29 -4.38 -32.69
N PRO A 6 2.80 -5.61 -32.76
CA PRO A 6 2.00 -6.19 -31.70
C PRO A 6 2.84 -6.21 -30.43
N ILE A 7 2.46 -5.37 -29.45
CA ILE A 7 3.15 -5.30 -28.15
C ILE A 7 3.07 -6.69 -27.51
N ASP A 8 4.23 -7.26 -27.18
CA ASP A 8 4.32 -8.56 -26.53
C ASP A 8 3.51 -8.56 -25.22
N PRO A 9 2.54 -9.46 -25.06
CA PRO A 9 1.73 -9.55 -23.84
C PRO A 9 2.56 -9.74 -22.57
N GLU A 10 3.73 -10.37 -22.66
CA GLU A 10 4.64 -10.52 -21.52
C GLU A 10 5.31 -9.21 -21.14
N GLU A 11 5.64 -8.40 -22.15
CA GLU A 11 6.17 -7.06 -21.90
C GLU A 11 5.13 -6.17 -21.19
N VAL A 12 3.87 -6.18 -21.65
CA VAL A 12 2.78 -5.46 -21.00
C VAL A 12 2.63 -5.88 -19.53
N ARG A 13 2.64 -7.19 -19.27
CA ARG A 13 2.55 -7.71 -17.89
C ARG A 13 3.74 -7.29 -17.03
N SER A 14 4.94 -7.34 -17.60
CA SER A 14 6.16 -6.95 -16.88
C SER A 14 6.15 -5.47 -16.51
N VAL A 15 5.72 -4.61 -17.44
CA VAL A 15 5.58 -3.16 -17.22
C VAL A 15 4.52 -2.88 -16.15
N LEU A 16 3.34 -3.51 -16.23
CA LEU A 16 2.27 -3.34 -15.26
C LEU A 16 2.72 -3.73 -13.85
N ARG A 17 3.37 -4.90 -13.70
CA ARG A 17 3.89 -5.37 -12.41
C ARG A 17 4.94 -4.41 -11.84
N ARG A 18 5.86 -3.94 -12.69
CA ARG A 18 6.90 -2.98 -12.27
C ARG A 18 6.29 -1.67 -11.79
N VAL A 19 5.33 -1.11 -12.55
CA VAL A 19 4.68 0.15 -12.18
C VAL A 19 3.83 -0.01 -10.94
N ALA A 20 3.08 -1.11 -10.80
CA ALA A 20 2.30 -1.41 -9.61
C ALA A 20 3.21 -1.51 -8.38
N ALA A 21 4.28 -2.31 -8.44
CA ALA A 21 5.24 -2.45 -7.34
C ALA A 21 5.86 -1.12 -6.94
N TYR A 22 6.27 -0.30 -7.92
CA TYR A 22 6.80 1.04 -7.66
C TYR A 22 5.79 1.95 -6.95
N ARG A 23 4.52 1.94 -7.36
CA ARG A 23 3.47 2.72 -6.70
C ARG A 23 3.23 2.26 -5.27
N ASP A 24 3.22 0.95 -5.02
CA ASP A 24 3.07 0.40 -3.67
C ASP A 24 4.21 0.84 -2.75
N VAL A 25 5.44 0.88 -3.26
CA VAL A 25 6.59 1.43 -2.52
C VAL A 25 6.38 2.91 -2.21
N CYS A 26 6.01 3.71 -3.22
CA CYS A 26 5.72 5.13 -3.03
C CYS A 26 4.63 5.37 -1.99
N GLU A 27 3.56 4.58 -2.02
CA GLU A 27 2.44 4.71 -1.09
C GLU A 27 2.84 4.31 0.34
N ARG A 28 3.61 3.23 0.51
CA ARG A 28 4.18 2.85 1.81
C ARG A 28 5.03 3.98 2.41
N VAL A 29 5.87 4.62 1.60
CA VAL A 29 6.70 5.75 2.04
C VAL A 29 5.83 6.95 2.41
N ARG A 30 4.81 7.28 1.62
CA ARG A 30 3.86 8.36 1.93
C ARG A 30 3.11 8.13 3.23
N ARG A 31 2.63 6.91 3.47
CA ARG A 31 1.95 6.55 4.72
C ARG A 31 2.91 6.64 5.91
N GLY A 32 4.12 6.11 5.76
CA GLY A 32 5.16 6.19 6.79
C GLY A 32 5.56 7.63 7.12
N SER A 33 5.57 8.53 6.13
CA SER A 33 5.92 9.93 6.31
C SER A 33 4.91 10.74 7.15
N THR A 34 3.68 10.25 7.29
CA THR A 34 2.67 10.89 8.16
C THR A 34 3.14 10.95 9.61
N GLY A 35 3.84 9.92 10.09
CA GLY A 35 4.43 9.91 11.43
C GLY A 35 5.45 11.04 11.63
N ALA A 36 6.35 11.25 10.65
CA ALA A 36 7.35 12.32 10.69
C ALA A 36 6.70 13.72 10.66
N LEU A 37 5.64 13.90 9.88
CA LEU A 37 4.87 15.15 9.83
C LEU A 37 4.21 15.46 11.18
N ILE A 38 3.53 14.48 11.77
CA ILE A 38 2.86 14.66 13.07
C ILE A 38 3.90 14.96 14.15
N PHE A 39 4.96 14.16 14.20
CA PHE A 39 6.01 14.32 15.19
C PHE A 39 6.73 15.67 15.06
N GLY A 40 7.19 16.02 13.86
CA GLY A 40 7.82 17.31 13.58
C GLY A 40 6.88 18.50 13.89
N GLY A 41 5.59 18.37 13.56
CA GLY A 41 4.56 19.37 13.89
C GLY A 41 4.37 19.56 15.40
N ILE A 42 4.32 18.47 16.15
CA ILE A 42 4.26 18.52 17.62
C ILE A 42 5.50 19.20 18.18
N MET A 43 6.68 18.88 17.68
CA MET A 43 7.94 19.48 18.09
C MET A 43 7.97 20.98 17.85
N LEU A 44 7.52 21.43 16.67
CA LEU A 44 7.38 22.85 16.35
C LEU A 44 6.39 23.55 17.27
N ALA A 45 5.27 22.92 17.58
CA ALA A 45 4.29 23.45 18.52
C ALA A 45 4.86 23.57 19.95
N ILE A 46 5.61 22.56 20.41
CA ILE A 46 6.31 22.62 21.71
C ILE A 46 7.30 23.78 21.72
N TRP A 47 8.09 23.94 20.67
CA TRP A 47 9.04 25.05 20.58
C TRP A 47 8.33 26.40 20.64
N TYR A 48 7.23 26.56 19.92
CA TYR A 48 6.51 27.84 19.82
C TYR A 48 5.76 28.18 21.10
N PHE A 49 5.00 27.23 21.66
CA PHE A 49 4.07 27.50 22.76
C PHE A 49 4.63 27.20 24.13
N LEU A 50 5.52 26.23 24.27
CA LEU A 50 5.92 25.74 25.61
C LEU A 50 7.33 26.18 26.01
N LEU A 51 8.23 26.48 25.05
CA LEU A 51 9.53 27.00 25.42
C LEU A 51 9.43 28.49 25.86
N PRO A 52 10.04 28.85 26.98
CA PRO A 52 10.19 30.25 27.38
C PRO A 52 10.95 31.06 26.31
N ASP A 53 10.60 32.35 26.13
CA ASP A 53 11.20 33.16 25.06
C ASP A 53 12.73 33.23 25.14
N ARG A 54 13.31 33.28 26.34
CA ARG A 54 14.77 33.23 26.52
C ARG A 54 15.38 31.93 26.07
N ALA A 55 14.68 30.80 26.20
CA ALA A 55 15.17 29.48 25.80
C ALA A 55 14.94 29.20 24.31
N LYS A 56 14.04 29.90 23.64
CA LYS A 56 13.81 29.76 22.20
C LYS A 56 15.01 30.17 21.36
N PHE A 57 15.71 31.21 21.79
CA PHE A 57 16.78 31.86 21.04
C PHE A 57 18.18 31.50 21.56
N ASP A 58 18.27 30.66 22.60
CA ASP A 58 19.55 30.09 22.95
C ASP A 58 19.92 28.93 22.02
N TRP A 59 21.17 28.46 22.11
CA TRP A 59 21.67 27.40 21.23
C TRP A 59 20.84 26.10 21.36
N PHE A 60 20.27 25.79 22.54
CA PHE A 60 19.44 24.64 22.74
C PHE A 60 18.11 24.75 21.97
N GLY A 61 17.43 25.88 22.11
CA GLY A 61 16.18 26.15 21.38
C GLY A 61 16.37 26.16 19.86
N LEU A 62 17.51 26.68 19.40
CA LEU A 62 17.86 26.70 17.98
C LEU A 62 18.13 25.28 17.43
N VAL A 63 18.87 24.43 18.18
CA VAL A 63 19.07 23.03 17.79
C VAL A 63 17.75 22.28 17.75
N TYR A 64 16.92 22.47 18.78
CA TYR A 64 15.60 21.85 18.82
C TYR A 64 14.71 22.27 17.65
N LEU A 65 14.66 23.56 17.34
CA LEU A 65 13.92 24.09 16.19
C LEU A 65 14.44 23.50 14.87
N THR A 66 15.76 23.46 14.70
CA THR A 66 16.38 22.91 13.50
C THR A 66 15.99 21.44 13.29
N LEU A 67 16.09 20.62 14.33
CA LEU A 67 15.69 19.21 14.27
C LEU A 67 14.20 19.05 14.01
N ALA A 68 13.35 19.86 14.61
CA ALA A 68 11.91 19.85 14.37
C ALA A 68 11.58 20.24 12.91
N CYS A 69 12.23 21.25 12.37
CA CYS A 69 12.08 21.65 10.96
C CYS A 69 12.58 20.59 9.99
N LEU A 70 13.70 19.94 10.29
CA LEU A 70 14.24 18.86 9.47
C LEU A 70 13.31 17.63 9.48
N GLU A 71 12.77 17.26 10.63
CA GLU A 71 11.83 16.15 10.74
C GLU A 71 10.52 16.44 9.99
N PHE A 72 9.91 17.59 10.22
CA PHE A 72 8.71 18.02 9.49
C PHE A 72 8.97 18.12 7.99
N GLY A 73 10.08 18.73 7.60
CA GLY A 73 10.50 18.89 6.20
C GLY A 73 10.76 17.56 5.51
N SER A 74 11.42 16.61 6.19
CA SER A 74 11.65 15.27 5.66
C SER A 74 10.33 14.51 5.44
N GLY A 75 9.39 14.63 6.38
CA GLY A 75 8.05 14.08 6.26
C GLY A 75 7.29 14.67 5.07
N LEU A 76 7.32 16.00 4.91
CA LEU A 76 6.70 16.68 3.77
C LEU A 76 7.34 16.29 2.45
N LEU A 77 8.66 16.24 2.39
CA LEU A 77 9.40 15.82 1.21
C LEU A 77 9.02 14.40 0.77
N ASN A 78 8.99 13.45 1.71
CA ASN A 78 8.61 12.08 1.43
C ASN A 78 7.14 11.91 1.02
N ARG A 79 6.28 12.80 1.48
CA ARG A 79 4.87 12.79 1.07
C ARG A 79 4.69 13.29 -0.37
N LEU A 80 5.45 14.31 -0.76
CA LEU A 80 5.39 14.88 -2.11
C LEU A 80 6.23 14.07 -3.11
N PHE A 81 7.44 13.72 -2.71
CA PHE A 81 8.46 13.05 -3.52
C PHE A 81 9.00 11.82 -2.78
N PRO A 82 8.26 10.70 -2.76
CA PRO A 82 8.70 9.49 -2.07
C PRO A 82 10.07 9.03 -2.58
N SER A 83 11.02 8.85 -1.67
CA SER A 83 12.37 8.39 -2.00
C SER A 83 13.00 7.61 -0.83
N ALA A 84 13.94 6.73 -1.14
CA ALA A 84 14.69 6.03 -0.11
C ALA A 84 15.56 6.98 0.71
N GLU A 85 16.17 7.96 0.04
CA GLU A 85 17.02 8.97 0.64
C GLU A 85 16.26 9.84 1.65
N GLY A 86 15.01 10.20 1.31
CA GLY A 86 14.15 10.95 2.21
C GLY A 86 13.80 10.17 3.48
N VAL A 87 13.58 8.85 3.37
CA VAL A 87 13.36 7.98 4.55
C VAL A 87 14.62 7.88 5.39
N LEU A 88 15.80 7.77 4.76
CA LEU A 88 17.08 7.77 5.49
C LEU A 88 17.30 9.10 6.21
N LEU A 89 16.99 10.22 5.58
CA LEU A 89 17.10 11.54 6.21
C LEU A 89 16.22 11.62 7.46
N ALA A 90 14.95 11.23 7.38
CA ALA A 90 14.06 11.17 8.53
C ALA A 90 14.61 10.26 9.64
N ALA A 91 15.14 9.09 9.28
CA ALA A 91 15.76 8.18 10.24
C ALA A 91 16.95 8.82 10.95
N LEU A 92 17.83 9.51 10.23
CA LEU A 92 18.98 10.20 10.80
C LEU A 92 18.57 11.35 11.72
N VAL A 93 17.54 12.11 11.36
CA VAL A 93 16.99 13.19 12.21
C VAL A 93 16.46 12.61 13.52
N LEU A 94 15.66 11.52 13.45
CA LEU A 94 15.16 10.84 14.65
C LEU A 94 16.30 10.33 15.54
N MET A 95 17.34 9.71 14.96
CA MET A 95 18.50 9.23 15.71
C MET A 95 19.24 10.39 16.38
N THR A 96 19.47 11.48 15.64
CA THR A 96 20.12 12.68 16.18
C THR A 96 19.30 13.27 17.33
N PHE A 97 17.99 13.35 17.16
CA PHE A 97 17.10 13.87 18.18
C PHE A 97 17.08 12.96 19.44
N GLY A 98 17.04 11.64 19.23
CA GLY A 98 17.12 10.68 20.32
C GLY A 98 18.45 10.77 21.08
N GLY A 99 19.57 10.79 20.35
CA GLY A 99 20.91 10.96 20.93
C GLY A 99 21.07 12.30 21.67
N TRP A 100 20.53 13.37 21.09
CA TRP A 100 20.50 14.70 21.71
C TRP A 100 19.79 14.71 23.05
N ASN A 101 18.60 14.12 23.13
CA ASN A 101 17.83 14.07 24.40
C ASN A 101 18.59 13.30 25.50
N ILE A 102 19.20 12.18 25.13
CA ILE A 102 20.02 11.41 26.10
C ILE A 102 21.25 12.21 26.54
N ALA A 103 21.99 12.77 25.59
CA ALA A 103 23.19 13.53 25.88
C ALA A 103 22.88 14.75 26.77
N ARG A 104 21.78 15.46 26.50
CA ARG A 104 21.32 16.58 27.30
C ARG A 104 21.09 16.15 28.76
N GLU A 105 20.35 15.08 29.00
CA GLU A 105 20.04 14.63 30.38
C GLU A 105 21.30 14.17 31.12
N VAL A 106 22.23 13.52 30.42
CA VAL A 106 23.54 13.12 30.99
C VAL A 106 24.37 14.34 31.38
N LEU A 107 24.44 15.36 30.51
CA LEU A 107 25.18 16.60 30.78
C LEU A 107 24.59 17.38 31.97
N ILE A 108 23.27 17.44 32.10
CA ILE A 108 22.58 18.04 33.22
C ILE A 108 22.89 17.24 34.51
N TRP A 109 22.81 15.91 34.44
CA TRP A 109 23.08 15.03 35.57
C TRP A 109 24.51 15.19 36.09
N GLN A 110 25.47 15.28 35.18
CA GLN A 110 26.87 15.48 35.51
C GLN A 110 27.21 16.94 35.92
N LYS A 111 26.22 17.84 35.91
CA LYS A 111 26.39 19.29 36.17
C LYS A 111 27.40 19.98 35.26
N LEU A 112 27.67 19.40 34.07
CA LEU A 112 28.63 19.95 33.11
C LEU A 112 28.07 21.17 32.38
N VAL A 113 26.74 21.24 32.22
CA VAL A 113 26.05 22.33 31.54
C VAL A 113 24.82 22.75 32.35
N ALA A 114 24.67 24.04 32.56
CA ALA A 114 23.41 24.61 33.06
C ALA A 114 22.59 25.07 31.86
N PHE A 115 21.50 24.38 31.54
CA PHE A 115 20.58 24.84 30.52
C PHE A 115 19.58 25.82 31.14
N PRO A 116 19.45 27.05 30.61
CA PRO A 116 18.44 28.00 31.08
C PRO A 116 17.05 27.38 31.00
N GLY A 117 16.35 27.34 32.13
CA GLY A 117 15.01 26.74 32.21
C GLY A 117 14.99 25.19 32.25
N ALA A 118 16.14 24.54 32.33
CA ALA A 118 16.19 23.10 32.57
C ALA A 118 15.77 22.83 34.03
N GLY A 119 14.65 22.13 34.17
CA GLY A 119 14.26 21.51 35.43
C GLY A 119 15.21 20.38 35.85
N PRO A 120 14.93 19.67 36.92
CA PRO A 120 15.70 18.51 37.34
C PRO A 120 15.73 17.45 36.23
N VAL A 121 16.77 16.63 36.21
CA VAL A 121 16.91 15.49 35.27
C VAL A 121 15.59 14.72 35.20
N SER A 122 15.05 14.59 34.00
CA SER A 122 13.81 13.88 33.79
C SER A 122 14.07 12.53 33.08
N PRO A 123 13.86 11.40 33.75
CA PRO A 123 14.03 10.08 33.17
C PRO A 123 13.20 9.89 31.89
N ILE A 124 12.10 10.63 31.77
CA ILE A 124 11.20 10.55 30.60
C ILE A 124 11.92 10.92 29.31
N PHE A 125 12.78 11.95 29.34
CA PHE A 125 13.52 12.35 28.12
C PHE A 125 14.58 11.32 27.72
N VAL A 126 15.17 10.62 28.68
CA VAL A 126 16.09 9.50 28.40
C VAL A 126 15.32 8.36 27.73
N VAL A 127 14.17 7.95 28.29
CA VAL A 127 13.33 6.89 27.72
C VAL A 127 12.85 7.27 26.31
N LEU A 128 12.36 8.48 26.11
CA LEU A 128 11.95 8.98 24.81
C LEU A 128 13.14 9.01 23.83
N GLY A 129 14.31 9.45 24.29
CA GLY A 129 15.53 9.45 23.49
C GLY A 129 15.91 8.06 23.00
N VAL A 130 15.85 7.05 23.88
CA VAL A 130 16.09 5.65 23.51
C VAL A 130 15.07 5.14 22.49
N LEU A 131 13.78 5.45 22.70
CA LEU A 131 12.73 5.06 21.77
C LEU A 131 12.95 5.66 20.35
N TRP A 132 13.34 6.93 20.28
CA TRP A 132 13.60 7.59 18.99
C TRP A 132 14.86 7.06 18.31
N LEU A 133 15.93 6.79 19.08
CA LEU A 133 17.12 6.11 18.55
C LEU A 133 16.75 4.76 17.94
N PHE A 134 15.98 3.96 18.67
CA PHE A 134 15.56 2.64 18.20
C PHE A 134 14.67 2.75 16.94
N GLN A 135 13.72 3.67 16.93
CA GLN A 135 12.83 3.89 15.77
C GLN A 135 13.63 4.37 14.55
N GLY A 136 14.52 5.32 14.72
CA GLY A 136 15.39 5.81 13.64
C GLY A 136 16.31 4.70 13.11
N PHE A 137 16.91 3.91 13.98
CA PHE A 137 17.72 2.75 13.60
C PHE A 137 16.93 1.72 12.79
N ARG A 138 15.70 1.39 13.24
CA ARG A 138 14.81 0.48 12.52
C ARG A 138 14.46 1.00 11.13
N GLN A 139 14.20 2.30 10.99
CA GLN A 139 13.95 2.92 9.69
C GLN A 139 15.21 2.88 8.80
N ALA A 140 16.39 3.17 9.37
CA ALA A 140 17.65 3.13 8.64
C ALA A 140 17.99 1.71 8.14
N GLN A 141 17.69 0.67 8.91
CA GLN A 141 17.88 -0.72 8.47
C GLN A 141 17.04 -1.05 7.21
N GLY A 142 15.84 -0.46 7.09
CA GLY A 142 14.99 -0.64 5.91
C GLY A 142 15.50 0.06 4.65
N TYR A 143 16.45 0.99 4.77
CA TYR A 143 16.90 1.83 3.66
C TYR A 143 17.47 1.05 2.48
N LEU A 144 18.33 0.07 2.71
CA LEU A 144 18.96 -0.72 1.64
C LEU A 144 17.93 -1.51 0.81
N LYS A 145 16.93 -2.07 1.49
CA LYS A 145 15.82 -2.75 0.83
C LYS A 145 15.02 -1.76 0.00
N LEU A 146 14.65 -0.64 0.61
CA LEU A 146 13.86 0.41 -0.03
C LEU A 146 14.60 1.01 -1.24
N ARG A 147 15.90 1.25 -1.14
CA ARG A 147 16.73 1.72 -2.24
C ARG A 147 16.72 0.77 -3.44
N ARG A 148 16.74 -0.54 -3.20
CA ARG A 148 16.63 -1.54 -4.27
C ARG A 148 15.25 -1.50 -4.93
N GLU A 149 14.19 -1.39 -4.14
CA GLU A 149 12.81 -1.28 -4.65
C GLU A 149 12.62 0.00 -5.50
N PHE A 150 13.30 1.10 -5.16
CA PHE A 150 13.28 2.33 -5.96
C PHE A 150 14.21 2.29 -7.19
N ALA A 151 15.17 1.37 -7.27
CA ALA A 151 16.09 1.25 -8.40
C ALA A 151 15.36 0.87 -9.70
N ASP A 152 14.30 0.07 -9.61
CA ASP A 152 13.46 -0.35 -10.73
C ASP A 152 12.39 0.70 -11.11
N ARG A 153 12.73 1.97 -11.04
CA ARG A 153 11.81 3.06 -11.34
C ARG A 153 11.33 2.99 -12.80
N PRO A 154 10.01 2.91 -13.03
CA PRO A 154 9.44 2.99 -14.38
C PRO A 154 9.73 4.35 -15.01
N ASN A 155 9.79 4.38 -16.33
CA ASN A 155 9.93 5.65 -17.04
C ASN A 155 8.65 6.48 -16.99
N GLY A 156 8.76 7.78 -17.31
CA GLY A 156 7.61 8.70 -17.21
C GLY A 156 6.45 8.34 -18.15
N ALA A 157 6.73 7.71 -19.30
CA ALA A 157 5.70 7.26 -20.23
C ALA A 157 4.92 6.07 -19.65
N GLN A 158 5.60 5.09 -19.05
CA GLN A 158 4.98 3.95 -18.38
C GLN A 158 4.10 4.37 -17.19
N LEU A 159 4.55 5.35 -16.41
CA LEU A 159 3.77 5.90 -15.29
C LEU A 159 2.51 6.62 -15.78
N ARG A 160 2.59 7.39 -16.87
CA ARG A 160 1.43 8.06 -17.47
C ARG A 160 0.44 7.03 -18.02
N TRP A 161 0.91 6.10 -18.84
CA TRP A 161 0.09 5.04 -19.39
C TRP A 161 -0.67 4.26 -18.32
N TYR A 162 0.02 3.89 -17.23
CA TYR A 162 -0.62 3.21 -16.10
C TYR A 162 -1.66 4.09 -15.40
N SER A 163 -1.39 5.38 -15.26
CA SER A 163 -2.34 6.30 -14.64
C SER A 163 -3.58 6.51 -15.50
N ASP A 164 -3.42 6.56 -16.82
CA ASP A 164 -4.52 6.65 -17.78
C ASP A 164 -5.35 5.36 -17.76
N LEU A 165 -4.71 4.19 -17.70
CA LEU A 165 -5.37 2.91 -17.55
C LEU A 165 -6.20 2.83 -16.26
N LEU A 166 -5.65 3.26 -15.12
CA LEU A 166 -6.40 3.32 -13.86
C LEU A 166 -7.60 4.27 -13.94
N ARG A 167 -7.42 5.39 -14.62
CA ARG A 167 -8.51 6.35 -14.86
C ARG A 167 -9.60 5.74 -15.74
N GLU A 168 -9.21 5.07 -16.80
CA GLU A 168 -10.13 4.38 -17.70
C GLU A 168 -10.94 3.30 -16.95
N ILE A 169 -10.28 2.43 -16.18
CA ILE A 169 -10.94 1.40 -15.37
C ILE A 169 -11.97 2.00 -14.40
N LYS A 170 -11.63 3.14 -13.79
CA LYS A 170 -12.54 3.79 -12.83
C LYS A 170 -13.87 4.24 -13.46
N TYR A 171 -13.85 4.57 -14.74
CA TYR A 171 -15.02 5.08 -15.47
C TYR A 171 -15.62 4.08 -16.46
N SER A 172 -15.02 2.89 -16.61
CA SER A 172 -15.54 1.83 -17.47
C SER A 172 -16.76 1.16 -16.84
N ASP A 173 -17.79 0.94 -17.65
CA ASP A 173 -18.96 0.16 -17.27
C ASP A 173 -18.97 -1.16 -18.08
N PRO A 174 -19.02 -2.33 -17.43
CA PRO A 174 -19.08 -3.63 -18.11
C PRO A 174 -20.26 -3.79 -19.07
N LYS A 175 -21.29 -2.95 -18.96
CA LYS A 175 -22.44 -2.97 -19.88
C LYS A 175 -22.11 -2.38 -21.24
N THR A 176 -21.23 -1.40 -21.28
CA THR A 176 -20.87 -0.64 -22.50
C THR A 176 -19.48 -0.98 -23.00
N ASP A 177 -18.55 -1.30 -22.11
CA ASP A 177 -17.17 -1.66 -22.43
C ASP A 177 -16.98 -3.19 -22.32
N PRO A 178 -16.76 -3.91 -23.45
CA PRO A 178 -16.56 -5.37 -23.44
C PRO A 178 -15.26 -5.82 -22.77
N GLN A 179 -14.35 -4.90 -22.50
CA GLN A 179 -13.10 -5.18 -21.80
C GLN A 179 -13.20 -4.88 -20.29
N ALA A 180 -14.23 -4.14 -19.87
CA ALA A 180 -14.41 -3.83 -18.46
C ALA A 180 -14.96 -5.02 -17.68
N VAL A 181 -14.49 -5.19 -16.46
CA VAL A 181 -14.94 -6.21 -15.51
C VAL A 181 -15.19 -5.58 -14.15
N PHE A 182 -16.22 -6.06 -13.48
CA PHE A 182 -16.65 -5.56 -12.18
C PHE A 182 -17.06 -6.74 -11.29
N PHE A 183 -16.54 -6.74 -10.06
CA PHE A 183 -16.91 -7.71 -9.03
C PHE A 183 -17.56 -6.97 -7.88
N ASP A 184 -18.74 -7.40 -7.52
CA ASP A 184 -19.49 -6.88 -6.37
C ASP A 184 -18.98 -7.57 -5.08
N THR A 185 -17.75 -7.20 -4.70
CA THR A 185 -17.08 -7.63 -3.48
C THR A 185 -16.99 -6.47 -2.49
N GLN A 186 -16.62 -6.74 -1.25
CA GLN A 186 -16.36 -5.71 -0.25
C GLN A 186 -14.88 -5.76 0.16
N PRO A 187 -14.04 -4.82 -0.30
CA PRO A 187 -14.33 -3.70 -1.23
C PRO A 187 -14.56 -4.17 -2.68
N PRO A 188 -15.26 -3.37 -3.52
CA PRO A 188 -15.51 -3.72 -4.91
C PRO A 188 -14.20 -3.74 -5.72
N ILE A 189 -14.07 -4.73 -6.59
CA ILE A 189 -12.95 -4.90 -7.50
C ILE A 189 -13.40 -4.50 -8.90
N THR A 190 -12.64 -3.64 -9.54
CA THR A 190 -12.84 -3.25 -10.94
C THR A 190 -11.62 -3.64 -11.75
N GLY A 191 -11.80 -3.89 -13.04
CA GLY A 191 -10.68 -4.27 -13.87
C GLY A 191 -10.92 -4.08 -15.35
N LYS A 192 -9.87 -4.41 -16.11
CA LYS A 192 -9.89 -4.39 -17.57
C LYS A 192 -9.15 -5.58 -18.16
N LEU A 193 -9.68 -6.10 -19.26
CA LEU A 193 -9.08 -7.18 -20.05
C LEU A 193 -8.25 -6.55 -21.18
N LEU A 194 -6.94 -6.73 -21.14
CA LEU A 194 -5.98 -6.10 -22.05
C LEU A 194 -5.25 -7.21 -22.81
N GLY A 195 -5.65 -7.46 -24.05
CA GLY A 195 -5.06 -8.55 -24.84
C GLY A 195 -5.07 -9.86 -24.06
N ASP A 196 -3.91 -10.38 -23.68
CA ASP A 196 -3.72 -11.63 -22.93
C ASP A 196 -3.63 -11.46 -21.42
N THR A 197 -3.87 -10.24 -20.93
CA THR A 197 -3.70 -9.89 -19.51
C THR A 197 -5.00 -9.37 -18.94
N ALA A 198 -5.39 -9.88 -17.77
CA ALA A 198 -6.44 -9.31 -16.96
C ALA A 198 -5.80 -8.46 -15.83
N PHE A 199 -6.27 -7.24 -15.72
CA PHE A 199 -5.80 -6.27 -14.76
C PHE A 199 -6.94 -5.87 -13.83
N PHE A 200 -6.79 -6.13 -12.53
CA PHE A 200 -7.79 -5.83 -11.52
C PHE A 200 -7.25 -4.83 -10.50
N VAL A 201 -8.12 -3.95 -10.05
CA VAL A 201 -7.83 -2.95 -9.02
C VAL A 201 -8.84 -3.13 -7.89
N GLU A 202 -8.34 -3.47 -6.72
CA GLU A 202 -9.11 -3.43 -5.49
C GLU A 202 -9.19 -1.99 -4.98
N ARG A 203 -10.36 -1.57 -4.53
CA ARG A 203 -10.55 -0.22 -4.00
C ARG A 203 -9.80 -0.09 -2.68
N GLY A 204 -8.62 0.47 -2.77
CA GLY A 204 -7.81 0.74 -1.59
C GLY A 204 -6.32 0.52 -1.80
N ASP A 205 -5.82 -0.60 -2.32
CA ASP A 205 -4.37 -0.80 -2.44
C ASP A 205 -3.89 -2.00 -3.25
N GLY A 206 -4.75 -2.93 -3.63
CA GLY A 206 -4.33 -4.15 -4.34
C GLY A 206 -4.48 -4.01 -5.85
N THR A 207 -3.42 -4.34 -6.59
CA THR A 207 -3.51 -4.61 -8.02
C THR A 207 -3.19 -6.08 -8.29
N ILE A 208 -4.08 -6.76 -9.02
CA ILE A 208 -3.90 -8.14 -9.42
C ILE A 208 -3.71 -8.17 -10.94
N ILE A 209 -2.59 -8.72 -11.39
CA ILE A 209 -2.22 -8.79 -12.80
C ILE A 209 -1.98 -10.26 -13.14
N VAL A 210 -2.83 -10.81 -13.99
CA VAL A 210 -2.80 -12.24 -14.34
C VAL A 210 -2.87 -12.45 -15.85
N GLY A 211 -2.23 -13.50 -16.33
CA GLY A 211 -2.35 -13.93 -17.70
C GLY A 211 -3.69 -14.64 -17.94
N ARG A 212 -4.13 -14.67 -19.21
CA ARG A 212 -5.36 -15.34 -19.62
C ARG A 212 -5.41 -16.81 -19.19
N ARG A 213 -4.28 -17.52 -19.28
CA ARG A 213 -4.16 -18.94 -18.90
C ARG A 213 -4.33 -19.20 -17.42
N ASP A 214 -4.04 -18.20 -16.58
CA ASP A 214 -4.11 -18.33 -15.12
C ASP A 214 -5.52 -18.06 -14.58
N VAL A 215 -6.41 -17.55 -15.43
CA VAL A 215 -7.81 -17.27 -15.09
C VAL A 215 -8.65 -18.51 -15.43
N ARG A 216 -9.41 -19.03 -14.47
CA ARG A 216 -10.38 -20.10 -14.65
C ARG A 216 -11.77 -19.60 -14.41
N LEU A 217 -12.70 -19.98 -15.28
CA LEU A 217 -14.12 -19.67 -15.15
C LEU A 217 -14.83 -20.93 -14.71
N GLU A 218 -15.51 -20.85 -13.59
CA GLU A 218 -16.30 -21.95 -13.03
C GLU A 218 -17.76 -21.54 -12.98
N ARG A 219 -18.66 -22.47 -13.33
CA ARG A 219 -20.10 -22.26 -13.25
C ARG A 219 -20.68 -23.17 -12.18
N GLU A 220 -21.40 -22.58 -11.25
CA GLU A 220 -22.14 -23.33 -10.25
C GLU A 220 -23.56 -23.61 -10.78
N GLU A 221 -23.92 -24.86 -10.90
CA GLU A 221 -25.32 -25.27 -11.13
C GLU A 221 -26.04 -25.25 -9.79
N VAL A 222 -26.84 -24.22 -9.59
CA VAL A 222 -27.73 -24.16 -8.43
C VAL A 222 -29.00 -24.90 -8.80
N GLY A 223 -29.28 -26.05 -8.15
CA GLY A 223 -30.50 -26.82 -8.38
C GLY A 223 -31.74 -25.97 -8.08
N GLY A 224 -32.76 -26.02 -8.97
CA GLY A 224 -33.99 -25.24 -8.90
C GLY A 224 -33.99 -24.02 -9.84
N ASP A 225 -35.02 -23.19 -9.73
CA ASP A 225 -35.23 -21.99 -10.58
C ASP A 225 -34.22 -20.84 -10.37
N ARG A 226 -33.12 -21.06 -9.68
CA ARG A 226 -32.12 -20.01 -9.48
C ARG A 226 -31.14 -19.94 -10.64
N PRO A 227 -30.83 -18.75 -11.13
CA PRO A 227 -29.84 -18.58 -12.20
C PRO A 227 -28.48 -19.13 -11.77
N ALA A 228 -27.83 -19.84 -12.68
CA ALA A 228 -26.47 -20.31 -12.48
C ALA A 228 -25.53 -19.15 -12.14
N ARG A 229 -24.67 -19.32 -11.14
CA ARG A 229 -23.68 -18.33 -10.76
C ARG A 229 -22.34 -18.67 -11.39
N GLY A 230 -21.73 -17.66 -12.02
CA GLY A 230 -20.36 -17.76 -12.51
C GLY A 230 -19.37 -17.35 -11.42
N TYR A 231 -18.25 -18.04 -11.35
CA TYR A 231 -17.14 -17.70 -10.46
C TYR A 231 -15.85 -17.63 -11.25
N LEU A 232 -14.98 -16.75 -10.80
CA LEU A 232 -13.62 -16.62 -11.31
C LEU A 232 -12.65 -17.12 -10.25
N SER A 233 -11.79 -18.05 -10.61
CA SER A 233 -10.63 -18.44 -9.82
C SER A 233 -9.34 -18.10 -10.57
N ILE A 234 -8.32 -17.73 -9.83
CA ILE A 234 -7.02 -17.35 -10.36
C ILE A 234 -6.01 -18.38 -9.87
N ARG A 235 -5.27 -18.98 -10.80
CA ARG A 235 -4.24 -19.97 -10.49
C ARG A 235 -3.17 -19.33 -9.58
N ASP A 236 -2.75 -20.06 -8.56
CA ASP A 236 -1.71 -19.67 -7.60
C ASP A 236 -2.04 -18.43 -6.73
N VAL A 237 -3.28 -18.00 -6.72
CA VAL A 237 -3.76 -16.95 -5.84
C VAL A 237 -4.81 -17.55 -4.92
N GLU A 238 -4.53 -17.59 -3.61
CA GLU A 238 -5.45 -18.07 -2.58
C GLU A 238 -6.58 -17.06 -2.32
N PHE A 239 -7.38 -16.79 -3.34
CA PHE A 239 -8.61 -16.02 -3.17
C PHE A 239 -9.82 -16.95 -3.24
N PRO A 240 -10.83 -16.71 -2.42
CA PRO A 240 -12.12 -17.34 -2.65
C PRO A 240 -12.61 -16.98 -4.04
N PRO A 241 -13.28 -17.90 -4.77
CA PRO A 241 -13.76 -17.62 -6.10
C PRO A 241 -14.69 -16.42 -6.09
N PHE A 242 -14.42 -15.46 -7.00
CA PHE A 242 -15.21 -14.23 -7.11
C PHE A 242 -16.53 -14.51 -7.82
N PRO A 243 -17.69 -14.13 -7.24
CA PRO A 243 -18.95 -14.18 -7.95
C PRO A 243 -18.97 -13.15 -9.08
N LEU A 244 -19.39 -13.58 -10.26
CA LEU A 244 -19.46 -12.77 -11.47
C LEU A 244 -20.91 -12.38 -11.79
N GLY A 245 -21.16 -11.12 -12.02
CA GLY A 245 -22.38 -10.67 -12.68
C GLY A 245 -22.43 -11.12 -14.15
N THR A 246 -23.63 -11.27 -14.71
CA THR A 246 -23.86 -11.82 -16.06
C THR A 246 -23.00 -11.13 -17.13
N LYS A 247 -22.93 -9.80 -17.13
CA LYS A 247 -22.14 -9.05 -18.11
C LYS A 247 -20.64 -9.25 -17.96
N THR A 248 -20.15 -9.24 -16.74
CA THR A 248 -18.73 -9.55 -16.43
C THR A 248 -18.39 -10.97 -16.87
N TRP A 249 -19.28 -11.94 -16.65
CA TRP A 249 -19.14 -13.30 -17.15
C TRP A 249 -19.02 -13.34 -18.66
N ASP A 250 -19.94 -12.70 -19.39
CA ASP A 250 -19.93 -12.66 -20.84
C ASP A 250 -18.63 -12.04 -21.40
N ASN A 251 -18.12 -10.98 -20.75
CA ASN A 251 -16.87 -10.35 -21.14
C ASN A 251 -15.67 -11.29 -20.95
N PHE A 252 -15.61 -12.04 -19.84
CA PHE A 252 -14.57 -13.04 -19.62
C PHE A 252 -14.65 -14.22 -20.61
N VAL A 253 -15.87 -14.71 -20.87
CA VAL A 253 -16.07 -15.79 -21.82
C VAL A 253 -15.61 -15.39 -23.22
N ARG A 254 -15.94 -14.17 -23.65
CA ARG A 254 -15.49 -13.63 -24.93
C ARG A 254 -13.98 -13.54 -24.98
N TRP A 255 -13.37 -12.93 -23.97
CA TRP A 255 -11.94 -12.75 -23.86
C TRP A 255 -11.17 -14.10 -23.89
N LYS A 256 -11.68 -15.11 -23.22
CA LYS A 256 -11.11 -16.45 -23.25
C LYS A 256 -11.17 -17.05 -24.67
N ARG A 257 -12.30 -16.92 -25.37
CA ARG A 257 -12.49 -17.42 -26.74
C ARG A 257 -11.59 -16.69 -27.75
N GLU A 258 -11.42 -15.41 -27.63
CA GLU A 258 -10.52 -14.62 -28.48
C GLU A 258 -9.06 -15.10 -28.39
N GLY A 259 -8.65 -15.67 -27.27
CA GLY A 259 -7.34 -16.28 -27.09
C GLY A 259 -7.18 -17.71 -27.61
N GLY A 260 -8.21 -18.27 -28.26
CA GLY A 260 -8.19 -19.65 -28.74
C GLY A 260 -8.21 -20.71 -27.63
N GLU A 261 -8.47 -20.31 -26.38
CA GLU A 261 -8.63 -21.26 -25.27
C GLU A 261 -10.02 -21.87 -25.31
N GLU A 262 -10.10 -23.20 -25.42
CA GLU A 262 -11.33 -23.92 -25.12
C GLU A 262 -11.71 -23.66 -23.66
N LEU A 263 -12.94 -23.18 -23.46
CA LEU A 263 -13.51 -23.11 -22.12
C LEU A 263 -13.52 -24.52 -21.56
N SER A 264 -12.74 -24.77 -20.54
CA SER A 264 -12.84 -26.05 -19.80
C SER A 264 -14.32 -26.30 -19.47
N PRO A 265 -14.81 -27.55 -19.62
CA PRO A 265 -16.20 -27.85 -19.29
C PRO A 265 -16.47 -27.33 -17.87
N PRO A 266 -17.66 -26.72 -17.64
CA PRO A 266 -17.98 -26.12 -16.37
C PRO A 266 -17.76 -27.16 -15.26
N VAL A 267 -16.92 -26.82 -14.30
CA VAL A 267 -16.76 -27.65 -13.09
C VAL A 267 -18.05 -27.49 -12.31
N VAL A 268 -18.88 -28.53 -12.32
CA VAL A 268 -20.13 -28.55 -11.55
C VAL A 268 -19.76 -28.64 -10.08
N ARG A 269 -19.68 -27.54 -9.38
CA ARG A 269 -19.64 -27.52 -7.92
C ARG A 269 -21.02 -27.92 -7.42
N ARG A 270 -21.18 -29.17 -7.01
CA ARG A 270 -22.36 -29.55 -6.24
C ARG A 270 -22.33 -28.77 -4.95
N ALA A 271 -23.35 -27.93 -4.74
CA ALA A 271 -23.52 -27.25 -3.45
C ALA A 271 -23.26 -28.23 -2.32
N ARG A 272 -22.28 -28.00 -1.50
CA ARG A 272 -22.04 -28.77 -0.28
C ARG A 272 -23.31 -28.58 0.52
N ARG A 273 -24.17 -29.60 0.56
CA ARG A 273 -25.28 -29.63 1.51
C ARG A 273 -24.63 -29.54 2.88
N ASP A 274 -24.74 -28.40 3.50
CA ASP A 274 -24.59 -28.29 4.94
C ASP A 274 -25.68 -29.20 5.53
N SER A 275 -25.31 -30.43 5.72
CA SER A 275 -26.02 -31.32 6.61
C SER A 275 -25.80 -30.79 8.02
N GLY A 276 -26.54 -29.73 8.33
CA GLY A 276 -26.71 -29.29 9.70
C GLY A 276 -27.24 -30.50 10.49
N ASN A 277 -26.33 -31.09 11.18
CA ASN A 277 -26.65 -32.08 12.20
C ASN A 277 -27.45 -31.35 13.27
N ARG A 278 -28.78 -31.33 13.09
CA ARG A 278 -29.72 -31.13 14.19
C ARG A 278 -29.98 -32.51 14.79
N ASP A 279 -28.97 -33.02 15.44
CA ASP A 279 -29.20 -34.11 16.38
C ASP A 279 -29.84 -33.47 17.61
N GLY A 280 -31.14 -33.77 17.72
CA GLY A 280 -31.94 -33.43 18.87
C GLY A 280 -31.36 -34.05 20.13
N GLU A 281 -31.14 -33.23 21.10
CA GLU A 281 -31.05 -33.65 22.49
C GLU A 281 -32.44 -34.14 22.92
N PRO A 282 -32.59 -35.37 23.38
CA PRO A 282 -33.83 -35.78 24.02
C PRO A 282 -33.82 -35.26 25.45
N ASP A 283 -34.86 -34.50 25.81
CA ASP A 283 -35.28 -34.30 27.18
C ASP A 283 -35.34 -35.63 27.89
N SER A 284 -34.62 -35.78 28.97
CA SER A 284 -34.81 -36.82 29.96
C SER A 284 -34.91 -36.19 31.35
N ASP A 285 -36.14 -36.27 31.86
CA ASP A 285 -36.57 -36.32 33.26
C ASP A 285 -35.61 -35.89 34.37
#